data_ae78269e7b1b8e2e548be08888647343
#
_entry.id   ae78269e7b1b8e2e548be08888647343
#
_cell.length_a   1.000
_cell.length_b   1.000
_cell.length_c   1.000
_cell.angle_alpha   90.00
_cell.angle_beta   90.00
_cell.angle_gamma   90.00
#
_symmetry.space_group_name_H-M   'P 1'
#
loop_
_entity.id
_entity.type
_entity.pdbx_description
1 polymer ?
#
loop_
_entity_poly.entity_id
_entity_poly.type
_entity_poly.pdbx_seq_one_letter_code
_entity_poly.pdbx_strand_id
1 'polypeptide(L)'
;MLFRSVYIMNIALLVWCSVMSAIFGFLPFLLIQVTMMAVAGTCGIWLFYVQHQFEDTYWAQGEDWDFTAAAMEGSSYYKLPRIMQWFSGNIGFHHIHHLNAMIPNYNLERCHKSDPYFQIAPELNLLTSLKSLKYRLWDENNSKMIGFGELKRQLALEEMRQAA
;
A
#
# COMPACT_ATOMS: atom_id res chain seq x y z
N MET A 1 -0.07 2.08 -29.67
CA MET A 1 0.10 0.69 -29.16
C MET A 1 -0.54 0.46 -27.78
N LEU A 2 -0.60 1.44 -26.90
CA LEU A 2 -1.14 1.28 -25.53
C LEU A 2 -2.60 0.77 -25.45
N PHE A 3 -3.47 1.22 -26.34
CA PHE A 3 -4.90 0.86 -26.28
C PHE A 3 -5.21 -0.57 -26.74
N ARG A 4 -4.36 -1.18 -27.57
CA ARG A 4 -4.60 -2.54 -28.08
C ARG A 4 -4.66 -3.58 -26.96
N SER A 5 -3.77 -3.52 -25.99
CA SER A 5 -3.74 -4.44 -24.85
C SER A 5 -4.98 -4.28 -23.96
N VAL A 6 -5.45 -3.04 -23.76
CA VAL A 6 -6.67 -2.74 -22.99
C VAL A 6 -7.90 -3.33 -23.69
N TYR A 7 -8.05 -3.14 -25.00
CA TYR A 7 -9.17 -3.73 -25.75
C TYR A 7 -9.14 -5.26 -25.73
N ILE A 8 -7.97 -5.89 -25.93
CA ILE A 8 -7.83 -7.35 -25.86
C ILE A 8 -8.23 -7.86 -24.48
N MET A 9 -7.77 -7.21 -23.41
CA MET A 9 -8.10 -7.57 -22.03
C MET A 9 -9.61 -7.45 -21.78
N ASN A 10 -10.24 -6.36 -22.20
CA ASN A 10 -11.67 -6.15 -21.99
C ASN A 10 -12.50 -7.18 -22.76
N ILE A 11 -12.12 -7.48 -24.01
CA ILE A 11 -12.78 -8.54 -24.81
C ILE A 11 -12.61 -9.90 -24.12
N ALA A 12 -11.40 -10.23 -23.65
CA ALA A 12 -11.16 -11.49 -22.96
C ALA A 12 -12.01 -11.61 -21.68
N LEU A 13 -12.15 -10.52 -20.92
CA LEU A 13 -13.01 -10.48 -19.73
C LEU A 13 -14.49 -10.66 -20.09
N LEU A 14 -14.98 -10.01 -21.16
CA LEU A 14 -16.35 -10.19 -21.61
C LEU A 14 -16.62 -11.63 -22.03
N VAL A 15 -15.71 -12.23 -22.81
CA VAL A 15 -15.81 -13.64 -23.21
C VAL A 15 -15.81 -14.56 -21.99
N TRP A 16 -14.88 -14.35 -21.05
CA TRP A 16 -14.79 -15.10 -19.80
C TRP A 16 -16.09 -15.03 -19.00
N CYS A 17 -16.60 -13.82 -18.74
CA CYS A 17 -17.83 -13.61 -17.97
C CYS A 17 -19.05 -14.26 -18.69
N SER A 18 -19.11 -14.17 -20.01
CA SER A 18 -20.19 -14.78 -20.78
C SER A 18 -20.17 -16.31 -20.72
N VAL A 19 -18.98 -16.92 -20.89
CA VAL A 19 -18.79 -18.37 -20.81
C VAL A 19 -19.12 -18.88 -19.40
N MET A 20 -18.58 -18.24 -18.36
CA MET A 20 -18.84 -18.64 -16.98
C MET A 20 -20.31 -18.48 -16.58
N SER A 21 -20.96 -17.42 -17.04
CA SER A 21 -22.40 -17.21 -16.84
C SER A 21 -23.25 -18.27 -17.57
N ALA A 22 -22.81 -18.72 -18.74
CA ALA A 22 -23.49 -19.80 -19.49
C ALA A 22 -23.35 -21.17 -18.82
N ILE A 23 -22.18 -21.46 -18.21
CA ILE A 23 -21.89 -22.73 -17.54
C ILE A 23 -22.58 -22.82 -16.17
N PHE A 24 -22.46 -21.80 -15.34
CA PHE A 24 -22.87 -21.82 -13.94
C PHE A 24 -24.18 -21.07 -13.67
N GLY A 25 -24.70 -20.37 -14.67
CA GLY A 25 -25.82 -19.42 -14.53
C GLY A 25 -25.30 -18.03 -14.13
N PHE A 26 -25.97 -16.99 -14.64
CA PHE A 26 -25.54 -15.60 -14.43
C PHE A 26 -25.49 -15.18 -12.95
N LEU A 27 -26.56 -15.46 -12.18
CA LEU A 27 -26.65 -15.01 -10.80
C LEU A 27 -25.64 -15.72 -9.88
N PRO A 28 -25.48 -17.06 -9.88
CA PRO A 28 -24.46 -17.72 -9.07
C PRO A 28 -23.04 -17.23 -9.43
N PHE A 29 -22.72 -17.10 -10.73
CA PHE A 29 -21.44 -16.59 -11.17
C PHE A 29 -21.20 -15.15 -10.66
N LEU A 30 -22.17 -14.26 -10.84
CA LEU A 30 -22.09 -12.87 -10.40
C LEU A 30 -21.81 -12.76 -8.89
N LEU A 31 -22.57 -13.50 -8.08
CA LEU A 31 -22.43 -13.48 -6.61
C LEU A 31 -21.04 -13.94 -6.18
N ILE A 32 -20.53 -15.04 -6.75
CA ILE A 32 -19.19 -15.53 -6.45
C ILE A 32 -18.14 -14.51 -6.90
N GLN A 33 -18.24 -14.00 -8.12
CA GLN A 33 -17.27 -13.07 -8.69
C GLN A 33 -17.21 -11.76 -7.90
N VAL A 34 -18.34 -11.17 -7.57
CA VAL A 34 -18.41 -9.94 -6.77
C VAL A 34 -17.85 -10.15 -5.37
N THR A 35 -18.17 -11.26 -4.71
CA THR A 35 -17.65 -11.58 -3.39
C THR A 35 -16.13 -11.77 -3.42
N MET A 36 -15.61 -12.52 -4.40
CA MET A 36 -14.16 -12.70 -4.56
C MET A 36 -13.46 -11.37 -4.81
N MET A 37 -13.97 -10.53 -5.70
CA MET A 37 -13.40 -9.21 -6.00
C MET A 37 -13.46 -8.28 -4.79
N ALA A 38 -14.55 -8.30 -4.03
CA ALA A 38 -14.69 -7.49 -2.82
C ALA A 38 -13.64 -7.88 -1.77
N VAL A 39 -13.47 -9.17 -1.51
CA VAL A 39 -12.47 -9.67 -0.55
C VAL A 39 -11.05 -9.38 -1.02
N ALA A 40 -10.72 -9.79 -2.25
CA ALA A 40 -9.38 -9.61 -2.79
C ALA A 40 -9.02 -8.12 -2.94
N GLY A 41 -9.96 -7.30 -3.42
CA GLY A 41 -9.77 -5.85 -3.56
C GLY A 41 -9.58 -5.17 -2.21
N THR A 42 -10.39 -5.52 -1.21
CA THR A 42 -10.24 -4.97 0.16
C THR A 42 -8.88 -5.33 0.74
N CYS A 43 -8.45 -6.58 0.64
CA CYS A 43 -7.13 -7.02 1.10
C CYS A 43 -6.00 -6.31 0.35
N GLY A 44 -6.11 -6.19 -0.97
CA GLY A 44 -5.10 -5.53 -1.82
C GLY A 44 -4.99 -4.04 -1.51
N ILE A 45 -6.12 -3.34 -1.40
CA ILE A 45 -6.16 -1.91 -1.03
C ILE A 45 -5.60 -1.70 0.37
N TRP A 46 -5.95 -2.58 1.33
CA TRP A 46 -5.41 -2.51 2.68
C TRP A 46 -3.89 -2.66 2.69
N LEU A 47 -3.35 -3.69 2.03
CA LEU A 47 -1.91 -3.92 1.93
C LEU A 47 -1.20 -2.71 1.32
N PHE A 48 -1.71 -2.20 0.20
CA PHE A 48 -1.15 -1.00 -0.45
C PHE A 48 -1.19 0.22 0.47
N TYR A 49 -2.35 0.47 1.09
CA TYR A 49 -2.59 1.65 1.91
C TYR A 49 -1.67 1.70 3.13
N VAL A 50 -1.59 0.63 3.93
CA VAL A 50 -0.81 0.64 5.17
C VAL A 50 0.70 0.72 4.92
N GLN A 51 1.15 0.26 3.78
CA GLN A 51 2.57 0.26 3.42
C GLN A 51 3.07 1.64 2.95
N HIS A 52 2.17 2.60 2.69
CA HIS A 52 2.52 3.97 2.30
C HIS A 52 1.98 5.03 3.25
N GLN A 53 1.05 4.66 4.14
CA GLN A 53 0.36 5.58 5.03
C GLN A 53 0.74 5.33 6.50
N PHE A 54 1.90 5.80 6.90
CA PHE A 54 2.42 5.70 8.27
C PHE A 54 3.04 7.03 8.70
N GLU A 55 3.31 7.20 10.00
CA GLU A 55 3.64 8.51 10.60
C GLU A 55 4.87 9.17 9.96
N ASP A 56 5.96 8.42 9.87
CA ASP A 56 7.27 8.91 9.44
C ASP A 56 7.55 8.54 7.96
N THR A 57 6.52 8.52 7.11
CA THR A 57 6.71 8.24 5.68
C THR A 57 7.50 9.36 5.02
N TYR A 58 8.43 9.01 4.13
CA TYR A 58 9.14 9.98 3.31
C TYR A 58 8.19 10.64 2.31
N TRP A 59 8.24 11.97 2.27
CA TRP A 59 7.57 12.77 1.26
C TRP A 59 8.41 13.99 0.92
N ALA A 60 8.68 14.21 -0.36
CA ALA A 60 9.47 15.33 -0.84
C ALA A 60 8.93 15.84 -2.17
N GLN A 61 9.19 17.11 -2.49
CA GLN A 61 8.78 17.74 -3.74
C GLN A 61 10.00 18.17 -4.58
N GLY A 62 9.80 18.13 -5.91
CA GLY A 62 10.76 18.72 -6.83
C GLY A 62 12.15 18.11 -6.75
N GLU A 63 13.16 18.96 -6.57
CA GLU A 63 14.57 18.56 -6.56
C GLU A 63 15.00 17.81 -5.28
N ASP A 64 14.23 17.91 -4.21
CA ASP A 64 14.50 17.21 -2.95
C ASP A 64 14.08 15.73 -2.97
N TRP A 65 13.40 15.30 -4.04
CA TRP A 65 12.95 13.92 -4.17
C TRP A 65 14.11 12.99 -4.56
N ASP A 66 14.33 11.98 -3.73
CA ASP A 66 15.30 10.91 -3.99
C ASP A 66 14.61 9.56 -4.15
N PHE A 67 14.98 8.82 -5.21
CA PHE A 67 14.38 7.51 -5.51
C PHE A 67 14.62 6.49 -4.40
N THR A 68 15.83 6.45 -3.85
CA THR A 68 16.21 5.46 -2.84
C THR A 68 15.54 5.75 -1.51
N ALA A 69 15.51 7.03 -1.10
CA ALA A 69 14.78 7.46 0.09
C ALA A 69 13.28 7.20 -0.05
N ALA A 70 12.69 7.52 -1.21
CA ALA A 70 11.28 7.22 -1.48
C ALA A 70 10.95 5.73 -1.42
N ALA A 71 11.85 4.87 -1.89
CA ALA A 71 11.68 3.42 -1.80
C ALA A 71 11.83 2.88 -0.38
N MET A 72 12.86 3.33 0.37
CA MET A 72 13.23 2.79 1.67
C MET A 72 12.44 3.40 2.84
N GLU A 73 12.09 4.69 2.75
CA GLU A 73 11.45 5.45 3.82
C GLU A 73 10.01 5.85 3.45
N GLY A 74 9.67 5.91 2.16
CA GLY A 74 8.31 6.15 1.67
C GLY A 74 7.47 4.89 1.55
N SER A 75 8.06 3.71 1.77
CA SER A 75 7.35 2.45 1.90
C SER A 75 7.87 1.63 3.09
N SER A 76 6.99 0.83 3.67
CA SER A 76 7.32 0.10 4.89
C SER A 76 7.60 -1.38 4.66
N TYR A 77 8.32 -1.99 5.60
CA TYR A 77 8.32 -3.45 5.78
C TYR A 77 7.09 -3.84 6.60
N TYR A 78 6.09 -4.45 5.95
CA TYR A 78 4.90 -4.96 6.64
C TYR A 78 5.17 -6.39 7.10
N LYS A 79 5.49 -6.55 8.37
CA LYS A 79 5.81 -7.82 9.00
C LYS A 79 4.56 -8.64 9.25
N LEU A 80 4.22 -9.44 8.26
CA LEU A 80 3.08 -10.35 8.28
C LEU A 80 3.49 -11.74 8.80
N PRO A 81 2.55 -12.51 9.40
CA PRO A 81 2.75 -13.94 9.61
C PRO A 81 3.11 -14.67 8.31
N ARG A 82 3.92 -15.73 8.38
CA ARG A 82 4.42 -16.45 7.19
C ARG A 82 3.35 -16.85 6.20
N ILE A 83 2.20 -17.30 6.68
CA ILE A 83 1.07 -17.68 5.84
C ILE A 83 0.56 -16.46 5.05
N MET A 84 0.40 -15.32 5.71
CA MET A 84 -0.06 -14.09 5.05
C MET A 84 0.99 -13.53 4.09
N GLN A 85 2.28 -13.62 4.43
CA GLN A 85 3.38 -13.28 3.49
C GLN A 85 3.30 -14.12 2.23
N TRP A 86 3.08 -15.44 2.36
CA TRP A 86 2.97 -16.33 1.22
C TRP A 86 1.75 -15.99 0.34
N PHE A 87 0.56 -15.81 0.93
CA PHE A 87 -0.65 -15.45 0.19
C PHE A 87 -0.56 -14.07 -0.48
N SER A 88 0.14 -13.12 0.10
CA SER A 88 0.34 -11.79 -0.46
C SER A 88 1.52 -11.72 -1.45
N GLY A 89 2.16 -12.86 -1.77
CA GLY A 89 3.34 -12.88 -2.63
C GLY A 89 4.53 -12.14 -2.03
N ASN A 90 4.71 -12.20 -0.71
CA ASN A 90 5.77 -11.49 0.03
C ASN A 90 5.76 -9.97 -0.15
N ILE A 91 4.64 -9.37 -0.54
CA ILE A 91 4.54 -7.92 -0.75
C ILE A 91 4.76 -7.12 0.55
N GLY A 92 4.79 -7.77 1.70
CA GLY A 92 5.20 -7.13 2.95
C GLY A 92 6.61 -6.56 2.91
N PHE A 93 7.51 -7.08 2.08
CA PHE A 93 8.84 -6.50 1.79
C PHE A 93 8.75 -5.39 0.73
N HIS A 94 7.86 -4.44 0.94
CA HIS A 94 7.43 -3.48 -0.08
C HIS A 94 8.54 -2.49 -0.48
N HIS A 95 9.36 -2.05 0.47
CA HIS A 95 10.54 -1.23 0.23
C HIS A 95 11.52 -1.88 -0.77
N ILE A 96 11.71 -3.21 -0.69
CA ILE A 96 12.54 -3.94 -1.66
C ILE A 96 11.87 -3.97 -3.04
N HIS A 97 10.54 -4.16 -3.08
CA HIS A 97 9.79 -4.08 -4.33
C HIS A 97 9.88 -2.70 -4.98
N HIS A 98 9.83 -1.61 -4.18
CA HIS A 98 10.02 -0.25 -4.68
C HIS A 98 11.43 0.02 -5.19
N LEU A 99 12.46 -0.51 -4.52
CA LEU A 99 13.85 -0.39 -4.98
C LEU A 99 14.05 -1.06 -6.34
N ASN A 100 13.47 -2.25 -6.53
CA ASN A 100 13.57 -2.94 -7.80
C ASN A 100 12.40 -3.92 -8.01
N ALA A 101 11.41 -3.49 -8.79
CA ALA A 101 10.25 -4.29 -9.15
C ALA A 101 10.56 -5.56 -9.97
N MET A 102 11.79 -5.71 -10.48
CA MET A 102 12.24 -6.90 -11.20
C MET A 102 12.62 -8.06 -10.27
N ILE A 103 12.74 -7.82 -8.96
CA ILE A 103 13.01 -8.87 -7.99
C ILE A 103 11.75 -9.73 -7.84
N PRO A 104 11.81 -11.05 -8.16
CA PRO A 104 10.66 -11.93 -7.99
C PRO A 104 10.24 -12.01 -6.52
N ASN A 105 8.94 -12.19 -6.28
CA ASN A 105 8.36 -12.20 -4.94
C ASN A 105 9.03 -13.18 -3.96
N TYR A 106 9.43 -14.36 -4.44
CA TYR A 106 10.12 -15.38 -3.64
C TYR A 106 11.56 -15.01 -3.24
N ASN A 107 12.14 -13.95 -3.83
CA ASN A 107 13.46 -13.42 -3.49
C ASN A 107 13.41 -12.14 -2.63
N LEU A 108 12.24 -11.53 -2.42
CA LEU A 108 12.13 -10.28 -1.66
C LEU A 108 12.66 -10.43 -0.22
N GLU A 109 12.27 -11.50 0.48
CA GLU A 109 12.77 -11.78 1.84
C GLU A 109 14.29 -11.98 1.87
N ARG A 110 14.83 -12.70 0.88
CA ARG A 110 16.28 -12.93 0.78
C ARG A 110 17.02 -11.63 0.53
N CYS A 111 16.50 -10.76 -0.34
CA CYS A 111 17.07 -9.45 -0.60
C CYS A 111 17.05 -8.58 0.67
N HIS A 112 15.92 -8.48 1.35
CA HIS A 112 15.81 -7.75 2.62
C HIS A 112 16.84 -8.19 3.67
N LYS A 113 17.15 -9.48 3.73
CA LYS A 113 18.12 -10.05 4.69
C LYS A 113 19.57 -9.97 4.23
N SER A 114 19.83 -9.62 2.97
CA SER A 114 21.18 -9.66 2.39
C SER A 114 22.09 -8.53 2.87
N ASP A 115 21.51 -7.41 3.30
CA ASP A 115 22.25 -6.24 3.76
C ASP A 115 21.51 -5.54 4.92
N PRO A 116 22.22 -5.09 5.98
CA PRO A 116 21.62 -4.30 7.05
C PRO A 116 20.92 -3.02 6.57
N TYR A 117 21.37 -2.42 5.47
CA TYR A 117 20.74 -1.25 4.87
C TYR A 117 19.28 -1.50 4.49
N PHE A 118 18.94 -2.68 3.97
CA PHE A 118 17.55 -2.99 3.63
C PHE A 118 16.65 -3.23 4.84
N GLN A 119 17.23 -3.34 6.03
CA GLN A 119 16.49 -3.57 7.28
C GLN A 119 16.16 -2.29 8.05
N ILE A 120 16.59 -1.12 7.55
CA ILE A 120 16.29 0.19 8.17
C ILE A 120 14.87 0.69 7.82
N ALA A 121 14.22 0.10 6.81
CA ALA A 121 12.87 0.48 6.41
C ALA A 121 11.89 0.42 7.59
N PRO A 122 10.95 1.38 7.71
CA PRO A 122 9.96 1.40 8.78
C PRO A 122 9.19 0.08 8.88
N GLU A 123 9.22 -0.55 10.06
CA GLU A 123 8.53 -1.83 10.29
C GLU A 123 7.10 -1.60 10.80
N LEU A 124 6.13 -2.17 10.12
CA LEU A 124 4.74 -2.25 10.56
C LEU A 124 4.34 -3.71 10.80
N ASN A 125 3.46 -3.93 11.75
CA ASN A 125 2.81 -5.21 11.98
C ASN A 125 1.28 -5.06 11.92
N LEU A 126 0.53 -6.15 12.05
CA LEU A 126 -0.93 -6.14 11.96
C LEU A 126 -1.60 -5.14 12.91
N LEU A 127 -1.08 -4.97 14.13
CA LEU A 127 -1.66 -4.06 15.11
C LEU A 127 -1.26 -2.60 14.84
N THR A 128 0.02 -2.36 14.56
CA THR A 128 0.51 -1.00 14.30
C THR A 128 -0.03 -0.45 12.99
N SER A 129 -0.30 -1.29 12.00
CA SER A 129 -0.89 -0.85 10.74
C SER A 129 -2.30 -0.25 10.88
N LEU A 130 -3.05 -0.59 11.93
CA LEU A 130 -4.34 0.03 12.21
C LEU A 130 -4.24 1.53 12.50
N LYS A 131 -3.06 2.02 12.93
CA LYS A 131 -2.82 3.45 13.13
C LYS A 131 -2.87 4.22 11.81
N SER A 132 -2.57 3.58 10.68
CA SER A 132 -2.64 4.18 9.34
C SER A 132 -4.03 4.78 9.04
N LEU A 133 -5.10 4.25 9.65
CA LEU A 133 -6.44 4.81 9.52
C LEU A 133 -6.59 6.21 10.10
N LYS A 134 -5.68 6.66 10.97
CA LYS A 134 -5.69 7.97 11.60
C LYS A 134 -4.95 9.01 10.77
N TYR A 135 -3.94 8.61 10.01
CA TYR A 135 -3.09 9.48 9.23
C TYR A 135 -3.81 9.93 7.96
N ARG A 136 -4.01 11.26 7.81
CA ARG A 136 -4.78 11.84 6.70
C ARG A 136 -4.14 13.09 6.08
N LEU A 137 -3.25 13.73 6.81
CA LEU A 137 -2.67 15.02 6.47
C LEU A 137 -1.16 14.94 6.59
N TRP A 138 -0.46 15.64 5.73
CA TRP A 138 0.97 15.86 5.85
C TRP A 138 1.23 17.15 6.63
N ASP A 139 2.03 17.06 7.67
CA ASP A 139 2.50 18.21 8.46
C ASP A 139 3.88 18.62 7.92
N GLU A 140 3.91 19.69 7.14
CA GLU A 140 5.16 20.18 6.51
C GLU A 140 6.17 20.67 7.54
N ASN A 141 5.72 21.22 8.67
CA ASN A 141 6.63 21.74 9.70
C ASN A 141 7.38 20.63 10.44
N ASN A 142 6.72 19.51 10.65
CA ASN A 142 7.28 18.37 11.39
C ASN A 142 7.66 17.19 10.47
N SER A 143 7.47 17.32 9.15
CA SER A 143 7.76 16.29 8.13
C SER A 143 7.19 14.92 8.49
N LYS A 144 5.89 14.88 8.86
CA LYS A 144 5.22 13.63 9.23
C LYS A 144 3.73 13.64 8.93
N MET A 145 3.17 12.43 8.84
CA MET A 145 1.73 12.25 8.70
C MET A 145 1.01 12.43 10.03
N ILE A 146 -0.07 13.23 10.02
CA ILE A 146 -0.91 13.50 11.19
C ILE A 146 -2.39 13.19 10.92
N GLY A 147 -3.16 13.08 11.99
CA GLY A 147 -4.61 12.99 11.91
C GLY A 147 -5.29 14.34 12.19
N PHE A 148 -6.58 14.44 11.84
CA PHE A 148 -7.37 15.64 12.10
C PHE A 148 -7.43 16.05 13.59
N GLY A 149 -7.31 15.08 14.51
CA GLY A 149 -7.26 15.38 15.95
C GLY A 149 -5.98 16.13 16.34
N GLU A 150 -4.84 15.75 15.77
CA GLU A 150 -3.57 16.44 15.99
C GLU A 150 -3.58 17.84 15.39
N LEU A 151 -4.09 17.99 14.15
CA LEU A 151 -4.26 19.31 13.54
C LEU A 151 -5.09 20.26 14.43
N LYS A 152 -6.23 19.79 14.94
CA LYS A 152 -7.06 20.61 15.84
C LYS A 152 -6.32 21.04 17.10
N ARG A 153 -5.49 20.15 17.65
CA ARG A 153 -4.67 20.46 18.82
C ARG A 153 -3.62 21.53 18.51
N GLN A 154 -2.95 21.41 17.38
CA GLN A 154 -1.94 22.39 16.93
C GLN A 154 -2.57 23.77 16.72
N LEU A 155 -3.71 23.86 16.03
CA LEU A 155 -4.42 25.11 15.81
C LEU A 155 -4.86 25.77 17.12
N ALA A 156 -5.39 24.99 18.07
CA ALA A 156 -5.78 25.54 19.39
C ALA A 156 -4.57 26.08 20.18
N LEU A 157 -3.41 25.45 20.09
CA LEU A 157 -2.18 25.94 20.71
C LEU A 157 -1.67 27.22 20.04
N GLU A 158 -1.78 27.34 18.74
CA GLU A 158 -1.43 28.56 18.01
C GLU A 158 -2.34 29.73 18.40
N GLU A 159 -3.66 29.52 18.47
CA GLU A 159 -4.62 30.53 18.93
C GLU A 159 -4.32 31.00 20.34
N MET A 160 -4.00 30.11 21.27
CA MET A 160 -3.61 30.49 22.64
C MET A 160 -2.30 31.29 22.69
N ARG A 161 -1.33 30.99 21.82
CA ARG A 161 -0.07 31.75 21.74
C ARG A 161 -0.27 33.15 21.15
N GLN A 162 -1.20 33.32 20.22
CA GLN A 162 -1.52 34.62 19.62
C GLN A 162 -2.34 35.51 20.57
N ALA A 163 -3.04 34.91 21.52
CA ALA A 163 -3.88 35.62 22.49
C ALA A 163 -3.10 36.03 23.77
N ALA A 164 -1.87 35.56 23.97
CA ALA A 164 -1.00 35.82 25.12
C ALA A 164 0.02 36.91 24.82
#